data_17acd3174656a4222edef02ff537fa96
#
_entry.id   17acd3174656a4222edef02ff537fa96
#
_cell.length_a   1.000
_cell.length_b   1.000
_cell.length_c   1.000
_cell.angle_alpha   90.00
_cell.angle_beta   90.00
_cell.angle_gamma   90.00
#
_symmetry.space_group_name_H-M   'P 1'
#
loop_
_entity.id
_entity.type
_entity.pdbx_description
1 polymer ?
#
loop_
_entity_poly.entity_id
_entity_poly.type
_entity_poly.pdbx_seq_one_letter_code
_entity_poly.pdbx_strand_id
1 'polypeptide(L)'
;MNTFTLLKTKFEHLKSRKLSSEDIREKNLQKFRKLVAFIQERSPWYKRIITKHRIDPYRCLPDDFPVMTKRDVIENFNEIVTDQTITREAISDFIESSKDPLDLFRNQYYVLHGSGTSGEIGYYLYSKDDFARGMAHGMGLVNFNLKIKRKRIAFLGATIGHFAGVTMVSTSMRSLPKLIFKTKTFEIHRPIHHIAEQMNAFKPDIIIGYATAIKILAEKQIEGMLNVKPSVVESCGEPLSPTDKEFIENTFECKLLNVYASTEFLYMGISKPEYGDMYLLEDDLIFELHSDHTCVTNLFNYTMPLIRYRMEDILIPVPEKDRILPFTKVKEVIGRREYTMFFTNKYGSDDFISPLDIDLFFIKDLRRFQIQLIDKQSFIFKALLNNGISEFQKNESLREIKSEIDSLLSAKDMENVSFEIEESKDLAVDPSTGKFPLVVRDNLKSVK
;
A
#
# COMPACT_ATOMS: atom_id res chain seq x y z
N MET A 1 6.18 17.71 3.38
CA MET A 1 5.57 17.82 2.03
C MET A 1 5.57 19.28 1.59
N ASN A 2 5.86 19.58 0.33
CA ASN A 2 5.82 20.92 -0.23
C ASN A 2 4.39 21.29 -0.63
N THR A 3 3.77 22.21 0.11
CA THR A 3 2.38 22.63 -0.10
C THR A 3 2.18 23.37 -1.43
N PHE A 4 3.16 24.16 -1.87
CA PHE A 4 3.09 24.87 -3.14
C PHE A 4 3.07 23.88 -4.32
N THR A 5 3.99 22.92 -4.33
CA THR A 5 4.02 21.85 -5.34
C THR A 5 2.72 21.06 -5.35
N LEU A 6 2.20 20.69 -4.18
CA LEU A 6 0.92 19.98 -4.04
C LEU A 6 -0.25 20.72 -4.71
N LEU A 7 -0.43 22.00 -4.38
CA LEU A 7 -1.53 22.81 -4.93
C LEU A 7 -1.37 23.06 -6.43
N LYS A 8 -0.14 23.35 -6.89
CA LYS A 8 0.17 23.50 -8.32
C LYS A 8 -0.18 22.23 -9.10
N THR A 9 0.30 21.08 -8.64
CA THR A 9 0.04 19.79 -9.30
C THR A 9 -1.45 19.45 -9.29
N LYS A 10 -2.13 19.67 -8.16
CA LYS A 10 -3.59 19.51 -8.11
C LYS A 10 -4.32 20.33 -9.18
N PHE A 11 -3.91 21.58 -9.35
CA PHE A 11 -4.53 22.45 -10.36
C PHE A 11 -4.24 21.95 -11.80
N GLU A 12 -3.05 21.43 -12.04
CA GLU A 12 -2.68 20.79 -13.31
C GLU A 12 -3.52 19.54 -13.58
N HIS A 13 -3.75 18.68 -12.57
CA HIS A 13 -4.62 17.51 -12.66
C HIS A 13 -6.09 17.89 -12.94
N LEU A 14 -6.61 18.94 -12.31
CA LEU A 14 -7.97 19.42 -12.59
C LEU A 14 -8.12 19.91 -14.05
N LYS A 15 -7.08 20.50 -14.63
CA LYS A 15 -7.05 20.86 -16.05
C LYS A 15 -6.97 19.62 -16.95
N SER A 16 -6.15 18.64 -16.58
CA SER A 16 -5.97 17.39 -17.34
C SER A 16 -7.29 16.63 -17.52
N ARG A 17 -8.18 16.65 -16.54
CA ARG A 17 -9.50 15.98 -16.61
C ARG A 17 -10.42 16.51 -17.72
N LYS A 18 -10.08 17.65 -18.33
CA LYS A 18 -10.82 18.25 -19.44
C LYS A 18 -10.20 17.94 -20.82
N LEU A 19 -9.07 17.25 -20.82
CA LEU A 19 -8.35 16.86 -22.03
C LEU A 19 -8.94 15.56 -22.61
N SER A 20 -8.59 15.26 -23.84
CA SER A 20 -8.84 13.93 -24.42
C SER A 20 -7.83 12.90 -23.87
N SER A 21 -8.14 11.61 -24.00
CA SER A 21 -7.20 10.55 -23.63
C SER A 21 -5.91 10.61 -24.47
N GLU A 22 -6.00 11.06 -25.72
CA GLU A 22 -4.84 11.27 -26.60
C GLU A 22 -3.93 12.38 -26.07
N ASP A 23 -4.51 13.54 -25.71
CA ASP A 23 -3.76 14.65 -25.14
C ASP A 23 -3.05 14.26 -23.83
N ILE A 24 -3.70 13.41 -23.00
CA ILE A 24 -3.08 12.88 -21.77
C ILE A 24 -1.87 12.01 -22.11
N ARG A 25 -1.99 11.11 -23.09
CA ARG A 25 -0.87 10.25 -23.53
C ARG A 25 0.30 11.08 -24.05
N GLU A 26 0.03 12.08 -24.89
CA GLU A 26 1.07 12.95 -25.42
C GLU A 26 1.77 13.74 -24.31
N LYS A 27 0.99 14.33 -23.40
CA LYS A 27 1.51 15.03 -22.23
C LYS A 27 2.39 14.10 -21.35
N ASN A 28 1.96 12.87 -21.12
CA ASN A 28 2.73 11.90 -20.34
C ASN A 28 4.00 11.48 -21.08
N LEU A 29 3.96 11.33 -22.37
CA LEU A 29 5.15 11.04 -23.18
C LEU A 29 6.19 12.18 -23.09
N GLN A 30 5.73 13.43 -23.10
CA GLN A 30 6.63 14.58 -22.90
C GLN A 30 7.24 14.58 -21.50
N LYS A 31 6.46 14.25 -20.44
CA LYS A 31 6.97 14.10 -19.06
C LYS A 31 7.96 12.95 -18.98
N PHE A 32 7.66 11.83 -19.61
CA PHE A 32 8.53 10.66 -19.66
C PHE A 32 9.90 10.99 -20.24
N ARG A 33 9.95 11.64 -21.40
CA ARG A 33 11.20 12.05 -22.05
C ARG A 33 12.01 13.02 -21.17
N LYS A 34 11.35 13.95 -20.47
CA LYS A 34 12.01 14.82 -19.48
C LYS A 34 12.61 14.03 -18.33
N LEU A 35 11.88 13.04 -17.81
CA LEU A 35 12.36 12.15 -16.77
C LEU A 35 13.59 11.38 -17.28
N VAL A 36 13.52 10.78 -18.48
CA VAL A 36 14.61 9.99 -19.07
C VAL A 36 15.87 10.84 -19.25
N ALA A 37 15.74 12.05 -19.78
CA ALA A 37 16.87 12.99 -19.91
C ALA A 37 17.50 13.34 -18.55
N PHE A 38 16.70 13.51 -17.50
CA PHE A 38 17.18 13.78 -16.16
C PHE A 38 17.93 12.58 -15.54
N ILE A 39 17.35 11.37 -15.63
CA ILE A 39 17.92 10.18 -14.99
C ILE A 39 19.15 9.63 -15.69
N GLN A 40 19.30 9.87 -16.99
CA GLN A 40 20.50 9.53 -17.74
C GLN A 40 21.78 10.13 -17.13
N GLU A 41 21.66 11.34 -16.56
CA GLU A 41 22.80 12.03 -15.95
C GLU A 41 23.02 11.65 -14.48
N ARG A 42 21.98 11.20 -13.78
CA ARG A 42 21.96 11.11 -12.32
C ARG A 42 21.86 9.71 -11.76
N SER A 43 21.35 8.74 -12.53
CA SER A 43 21.23 7.35 -12.11
C SER A 43 22.19 6.46 -12.90
N PRO A 44 23.20 5.87 -12.27
CA PRO A 44 24.11 4.92 -12.93
C PRO A 44 23.38 3.73 -13.56
N TRP A 45 22.31 3.23 -12.91
CA TRP A 45 21.46 2.17 -13.43
C TRP A 45 20.85 2.55 -14.79
N TYR A 46 20.16 3.69 -14.85
CA TYR A 46 19.50 4.11 -16.08
C TYR A 46 20.49 4.53 -17.17
N LYS A 47 21.62 5.11 -16.78
CA LYS A 47 22.69 5.42 -17.73
C LYS A 47 23.19 4.16 -18.45
N ARG A 48 23.37 3.04 -17.71
CA ARG A 48 23.76 1.76 -18.32
C ARG A 48 22.66 1.23 -19.27
N ILE A 49 21.40 1.26 -18.85
CA ILE A 49 20.26 0.79 -19.68
C ILE A 49 20.19 1.61 -20.97
N ILE A 50 20.16 2.94 -20.87
CA ILE A 50 20.08 3.86 -22.00
C ILE A 50 21.23 3.62 -22.97
N THR A 51 22.44 3.47 -22.48
CA THR A 51 23.63 3.19 -23.32
C THR A 51 23.55 1.81 -23.98
N LYS A 52 23.22 0.77 -23.19
CA LYS A 52 23.13 -0.62 -23.68
C LYS A 52 22.09 -0.79 -24.78
N HIS A 53 20.92 -0.19 -24.61
CA HIS A 53 19.80 -0.30 -25.55
C HIS A 53 19.77 0.83 -26.60
N ARG A 54 20.75 1.75 -26.58
CA ARG A 54 20.85 2.89 -27.50
C ARG A 54 19.59 3.76 -27.53
N ILE A 55 19.02 3.99 -26.36
CA ILE A 55 17.77 4.76 -26.20
C ILE A 55 18.07 6.25 -26.43
N ASP A 56 17.30 6.90 -27.28
CA ASP A 56 17.31 8.37 -27.45
C ASP A 56 16.39 9.01 -26.40
N PRO A 57 16.90 9.73 -25.40
CA PRO A 57 16.07 10.31 -24.33
C PRO A 57 14.97 11.27 -24.80
N TYR A 58 15.13 11.85 -25.98
CA TYR A 58 14.20 12.83 -26.53
C TYR A 58 13.12 12.24 -27.43
N ARG A 59 13.29 10.96 -27.85
CA ARG A 59 12.36 10.28 -28.77
C ARG A 59 11.82 8.97 -28.22
N CYS A 60 12.34 8.53 -27.06
CA CYS A 60 12.00 7.23 -26.48
C CYS A 60 10.53 7.09 -26.09
N LEU A 61 10.13 5.84 -26.04
CA LEU A 61 8.86 5.34 -25.52
C LEU A 61 9.15 4.47 -24.27
N PRO A 62 8.16 4.23 -23.39
CA PRO A 62 8.35 3.29 -22.28
C PRO A 62 8.84 1.91 -22.74
N ASP A 63 8.33 1.39 -23.84
CA ASP A 63 8.68 0.07 -24.40
C ASP A 63 10.16 -0.09 -24.81
N ASP A 64 10.89 1.01 -24.97
CA ASP A 64 12.33 0.98 -25.23
C ASP A 64 13.11 0.52 -23.99
N PHE A 65 12.50 0.55 -22.80
CA PHE A 65 13.10 0.13 -21.55
C PHE A 65 12.72 -1.31 -21.20
N PRO A 66 13.64 -2.09 -20.58
CA PRO A 66 13.30 -3.41 -20.06
C PRO A 66 12.29 -3.28 -18.90
N VAL A 67 11.52 -4.34 -18.68
CA VAL A 67 10.66 -4.45 -17.49
C VAL A 67 11.55 -4.52 -16.25
N MET A 68 11.24 -3.68 -15.26
CA MET A 68 11.92 -3.62 -13.97
C MET A 68 11.13 -4.43 -12.94
N THR A 69 11.79 -5.31 -12.22
CA THR A 69 11.20 -6.10 -11.14
C THR A 69 11.52 -5.51 -9.76
N LYS A 70 10.79 -5.93 -8.72
CA LYS A 70 11.11 -5.59 -7.33
C LYS A 70 12.54 -6.03 -6.96
N ARG A 71 12.98 -7.17 -7.46
CA ARG A 71 14.33 -7.68 -7.25
C ARG A 71 15.40 -6.75 -7.84
N ASP A 72 15.18 -6.25 -9.07
CA ASP A 72 16.09 -5.28 -9.69
C ASP A 72 16.21 -4.01 -8.81
N VAL A 73 15.11 -3.54 -8.25
CA VAL A 73 15.10 -2.37 -7.36
C VAL A 73 15.90 -2.64 -6.08
N ILE A 74 15.73 -3.80 -5.46
CA ILE A 74 16.42 -4.15 -4.21
C ILE A 74 17.92 -4.32 -4.45
N GLU A 75 18.32 -5.06 -5.49
CA GLU A 75 19.72 -5.37 -5.80
C GLU A 75 20.49 -4.13 -6.31
N ASN A 76 19.80 -3.19 -6.96
CA ASN A 76 20.44 -2.03 -7.58
C ASN A 76 20.00 -0.68 -6.98
N PHE A 77 19.47 -0.71 -5.75
CA PHE A 77 18.93 0.48 -5.08
C PHE A 77 19.87 1.70 -5.16
N ASN A 78 21.15 1.52 -4.78
CA ASN A 78 22.14 2.60 -4.73
C ASN A 78 22.42 3.24 -6.10
N GLU A 79 22.19 2.50 -7.19
CA GLU A 79 22.41 2.97 -8.54
C GLU A 79 21.15 3.53 -9.20
N ILE A 80 19.96 3.13 -8.72
CA ILE A 80 18.66 3.63 -9.20
C ILE A 80 18.40 5.02 -8.65
N VAL A 81 18.65 5.24 -7.35
CA VAL A 81 18.43 6.54 -6.68
C VAL A 81 19.29 7.62 -7.32
N THR A 82 18.70 8.79 -7.57
CA THR A 82 19.39 9.89 -8.29
C THR A 82 20.32 10.71 -7.42
N ASP A 83 20.17 10.67 -6.09
CA ASP A 83 21.13 11.21 -5.12
C ASP A 83 22.09 10.09 -4.69
N GLN A 84 23.26 10.04 -5.30
CA GLN A 84 24.25 9.01 -5.09
C GLN A 84 24.89 8.99 -3.69
N THR A 85 24.54 9.95 -2.84
CA THR A 85 24.95 9.96 -1.42
C THR A 85 24.04 9.09 -0.54
N ILE A 86 22.92 8.62 -1.07
CA ILE A 86 21.95 7.78 -0.38
C ILE A 86 22.25 6.31 -0.68
N THR A 87 22.43 5.52 0.37
CA THR A 87 22.64 4.08 0.27
C THR A 87 21.48 3.31 0.90
N ARG A 88 21.28 2.06 0.47
CA ARG A 88 20.23 1.19 1.00
C ARG A 88 20.44 0.92 2.49
N GLU A 89 21.70 0.78 2.91
CA GLU A 89 22.08 0.56 4.31
C GLU A 89 21.66 1.75 5.17
N ALA A 90 21.95 3.00 4.74
CA ALA A 90 21.57 4.20 5.46
C ALA A 90 20.03 4.36 5.56
N ILE A 91 19.29 3.88 4.58
CA ILE A 91 17.83 3.85 4.61
C ILE A 91 17.32 2.78 5.59
N SER A 92 17.94 1.59 5.61
CA SER A 92 17.61 0.53 6.58
C SER A 92 17.79 1.04 8.00
N ASP A 93 18.96 1.62 8.31
CA ASP A 93 19.27 2.18 9.63
C ASP A 93 18.25 3.25 10.06
N PHE A 94 17.83 4.10 9.10
CA PHE A 94 16.79 5.10 9.37
C PHE A 94 15.45 4.46 9.73
N ILE A 95 14.99 3.47 8.96
CA ILE A 95 13.71 2.77 9.20
C ILE A 95 13.73 2.01 10.54
N GLU A 96 14.87 1.42 10.92
CA GLU A 96 15.02 0.74 12.20
C GLU A 96 14.96 1.72 13.38
N SER A 97 15.56 2.90 13.23
CA SER A 97 15.65 3.92 14.28
C SER A 97 14.41 4.81 14.39
N SER A 98 13.66 5.02 13.31
CA SER A 98 12.48 5.89 13.30
C SER A 98 11.19 5.09 13.15
N LYS A 99 10.25 5.33 14.05
CA LYS A 99 8.89 4.74 14.02
C LYS A 99 7.81 5.78 13.71
N ASP A 100 8.13 7.07 13.68
CA ASP A 100 7.17 8.12 13.31
C ASP A 100 7.05 8.21 11.78
N PRO A 101 5.87 7.93 11.20
CA PRO A 101 5.67 8.01 9.75
C PRO A 101 5.88 9.41 9.16
N LEU A 102 6.01 10.43 9.99
CA LEU A 102 6.25 11.82 9.57
C LEU A 102 7.73 12.21 9.60
N ASP A 103 8.60 11.37 10.14
CA ASP A 103 10.03 11.60 10.11
C ASP A 103 10.56 11.50 8.67
N LEU A 104 11.54 12.34 8.37
CA LEU A 104 12.13 12.41 7.04
C LEU A 104 13.63 12.06 7.12
N PHE A 105 14.05 11.13 6.27
CA PHE A 105 15.46 10.86 6.10
C PHE A 105 16.19 12.13 5.66
N ARG A 106 17.21 12.51 6.40
CA ARG A 106 17.98 13.79 6.22
C ARG A 106 17.11 15.04 6.16
N ASN A 107 15.93 15.05 6.79
CA ASN A 107 14.94 16.14 6.72
C ASN A 107 14.46 16.50 5.30
N GLN A 108 14.69 15.63 4.32
CA GLN A 108 14.42 15.89 2.89
C GLN A 108 13.53 14.83 2.25
N TYR A 109 13.72 13.56 2.61
CA TYR A 109 13.13 12.44 1.90
C TYR A 109 12.12 11.69 2.75
N TYR A 110 10.94 11.45 2.21
CA TYR A 110 10.04 10.41 2.68
C TYR A 110 10.64 9.07 2.28
N VAL A 111 10.73 8.16 3.23
CA VAL A 111 11.11 6.78 2.98
C VAL A 111 9.87 5.93 3.24
N LEU A 112 9.44 5.20 2.24
CA LEU A 112 8.35 4.26 2.38
C LEU A 112 8.90 2.85 2.15
N HIS A 113 8.39 1.89 2.91
CA HIS A 113 8.71 0.48 2.66
C HIS A 113 7.44 -0.32 2.34
N GLY A 114 7.60 -1.28 1.45
CA GLY A 114 6.55 -2.23 1.13
C GLY A 114 6.36 -3.21 2.28
N SER A 115 5.15 -3.72 2.39
CA SER A 115 4.90 -4.90 3.20
C SER A 115 5.75 -6.04 2.63
N GLY A 116 6.64 -6.62 3.39
CA GLY A 116 7.52 -7.72 2.99
C GLY A 116 6.80 -8.99 2.47
N THR A 117 5.56 -8.87 1.96
CA THR A 117 4.73 -9.97 1.46
C THR A 117 5.39 -10.85 0.39
N SER A 118 6.44 -10.34 -0.27
CA SER A 118 7.32 -11.11 -1.15
C SER A 118 8.60 -11.60 -0.46
N GLY A 119 8.72 -11.38 0.86
CA GLY A 119 9.86 -11.81 1.68
C GLY A 119 11.09 -10.90 1.62
N GLU A 120 11.08 -9.85 0.82
CA GLU A 120 12.15 -8.87 0.76
C GLU A 120 11.57 -7.47 0.87
N ILE A 121 12.11 -6.65 1.79
CA ILE A 121 11.64 -5.27 2.00
C ILE A 121 12.19 -4.38 0.89
N GLY A 122 11.30 -3.81 0.09
CA GLY A 122 11.61 -2.75 -0.84
C GLY A 122 11.48 -1.39 -0.17
N TYR A 123 12.50 -0.55 -0.32
CA TYR A 123 12.47 0.84 0.12
C TYR A 123 12.23 1.75 -1.06
N TYR A 124 11.35 2.73 -0.89
CA TYR A 124 10.97 3.70 -1.93
C TYR A 124 11.12 5.11 -1.39
N LEU A 125 11.85 5.93 -2.10
CA LEU A 125 12.20 7.29 -1.69
C LEU A 125 11.46 8.32 -2.51
N TYR A 126 11.03 9.37 -1.83
CA TYR A 126 10.40 10.53 -2.42
C TYR A 126 10.97 11.80 -1.81
N SER A 127 11.42 12.75 -2.62
CA SER A 127 11.66 14.10 -2.12
C SER A 127 10.36 14.74 -1.62
N LYS A 128 10.44 15.85 -0.90
CA LYS A 128 9.24 16.60 -0.49
C LYS A 128 8.36 17.01 -1.67
N ASP A 129 8.97 17.27 -2.83
CA ASP A 129 8.26 17.63 -4.06
C ASP A 129 7.66 16.42 -4.76
N ASP A 130 8.40 15.33 -4.88
CA ASP A 130 7.89 14.09 -5.48
C ASP A 130 6.71 13.55 -4.68
N PHE A 131 6.84 13.51 -3.36
CA PHE A 131 5.74 13.10 -2.47
C PHE A 131 4.52 14.01 -2.62
N ALA A 132 4.74 15.33 -2.72
CA ALA A 132 3.65 16.29 -2.93
C ALA A 132 2.91 16.07 -4.27
N ARG A 133 3.65 15.75 -5.34
CA ARG A 133 3.05 15.42 -6.66
C ARG A 133 2.21 14.15 -6.57
N GLY A 134 2.75 13.07 -6.01
CA GLY A 134 1.99 11.82 -5.83
C GLY A 134 0.76 11.99 -4.94
N MET A 135 0.86 12.79 -3.88
CA MET A 135 -0.27 13.10 -3.01
C MET A 135 -1.35 13.94 -3.69
N ALA A 136 -1.00 14.73 -4.71
CA ALA A 136 -1.97 15.53 -5.45
C ALA A 136 -3.01 14.69 -6.19
N HIS A 137 -2.69 13.45 -6.58
CA HIS A 137 -3.63 12.49 -7.17
C HIS A 137 -4.82 12.20 -6.25
N GLY A 138 -4.57 11.99 -4.95
CA GLY A 138 -5.61 11.74 -3.95
C GLY A 138 -6.43 12.97 -3.57
N MET A 139 -5.90 14.18 -3.78
CA MET A 139 -6.60 15.41 -3.43
C MET A 139 -7.75 15.72 -4.39
N GLY A 140 -8.94 15.88 -3.84
CA GLY A 140 -10.15 16.18 -4.63
C GLY A 140 -10.88 14.93 -5.09
N LEU A 141 -10.43 13.75 -4.68
CA LEU A 141 -11.18 12.51 -4.84
C LEU A 141 -12.43 12.52 -3.97
N VAL A 142 -12.36 13.15 -2.81
CA VAL A 142 -13.51 13.36 -1.91
C VAL A 142 -13.98 14.80 -2.03
N ASN A 143 -15.15 15.01 -2.62
CA ASN A 143 -15.83 16.31 -2.57
C ASN A 143 -16.40 16.49 -1.17
N PHE A 144 -15.65 17.16 -0.30
CA PHE A 144 -16.15 17.58 0.99
C PHE A 144 -17.20 18.67 0.78
N ASN A 145 -18.46 18.33 1.01
CA ASN A 145 -19.48 19.36 1.14
C ASN A 145 -19.22 20.09 2.46
N LEU A 146 -18.46 21.17 2.40
CA LEU A 146 -17.99 21.97 3.54
C LEU A 146 -19.15 22.82 4.12
N LYS A 147 -20.28 22.18 4.42
CA LYS A 147 -21.28 22.82 5.28
C LYS A 147 -20.67 22.97 6.67
N ILE A 148 -20.65 24.16 7.15
CA ILE A 148 -20.36 24.83 8.44
C ILE A 148 -19.91 23.94 9.65
N LYS A 149 -20.01 22.62 9.63
CA LYS A 149 -19.65 21.74 10.75
C LYS A 149 -18.29 21.07 10.50
N ARG A 150 -17.41 21.16 11.51
CA ARG A 150 -16.11 20.49 11.56
C ARG A 150 -16.26 18.99 11.33
N LYS A 151 -15.62 18.44 10.28
CA LYS A 151 -15.66 17.02 9.92
C LYS A 151 -14.67 16.20 10.75
N ARG A 152 -15.12 15.04 11.21
CA ARG A 152 -14.31 14.08 11.97
C ARG A 152 -13.88 12.97 11.04
N ILE A 153 -12.57 12.80 10.88
CA ILE A 153 -11.94 11.79 10.04
C ILE A 153 -11.29 10.75 10.96
N ALA A 154 -11.71 9.51 10.84
CA ALA A 154 -11.08 8.35 11.45
C ALA A 154 -10.21 7.63 10.41
N PHE A 155 -8.96 7.34 10.75
CA PHE A 155 -8.13 6.41 10.02
C PHE A 155 -7.97 5.13 10.83
N LEU A 156 -8.31 3.99 10.23
CA LEU A 156 -8.13 2.67 10.81
C LEU A 156 -7.06 1.92 10.02
N GLY A 157 -5.90 1.73 10.62
CA GLY A 157 -4.76 1.10 9.97
C GLY A 157 -3.55 1.03 10.88
N ALA A 158 -2.40 0.69 10.34
CA ALA A 158 -1.12 0.83 11.05
C ALA A 158 -0.91 2.31 11.40
N THR A 159 -0.40 2.59 12.59
CA THR A 159 -0.19 3.96 13.08
C THR A 159 1.29 4.26 13.32
N ILE A 160 2.14 3.27 13.20
CA ILE A 160 3.59 3.30 13.45
C ILE A 160 4.32 2.82 12.19
N GLY A 161 5.55 3.28 11.99
CA GLY A 161 6.41 2.91 10.88
C GLY A 161 6.16 3.71 9.60
N HIS A 162 6.98 3.45 8.60
CA HIS A 162 7.03 4.21 7.34
C HIS A 162 6.27 3.49 6.21
N PHE A 163 5.09 2.94 6.50
CA PHE A 163 4.21 2.38 5.47
C PHE A 163 3.52 3.47 4.67
N ALA A 164 3.28 3.23 3.39
CA ALA A 164 2.65 4.20 2.51
C ALA A 164 1.32 4.72 3.07
N GLY A 165 0.42 3.82 3.49
CA GLY A 165 -0.91 4.19 3.99
C GLY A 165 -0.85 5.14 5.18
N VAL A 166 -0.13 4.79 6.24
CA VAL A 166 -0.01 5.63 7.44
C VAL A 166 0.71 6.94 7.13
N THR A 167 1.78 6.92 6.33
CA THR A 167 2.53 8.13 5.98
C THR A 167 1.68 9.09 5.14
N MET A 168 0.97 8.58 4.14
CA MET A 168 0.07 9.37 3.29
C MET A 168 -1.06 10.00 4.11
N VAL A 169 -1.73 9.20 4.95
CA VAL A 169 -2.85 9.69 5.77
C VAL A 169 -2.36 10.65 6.85
N SER A 170 -1.29 10.33 7.58
CA SER A 170 -0.73 11.19 8.63
C SER A 170 -0.26 12.53 8.06
N THR A 171 0.40 12.52 6.89
CA THR A 171 0.81 13.74 6.18
C THR A 171 -0.41 14.56 5.75
N SER A 172 -1.45 13.90 5.21
CA SER A 172 -2.71 14.56 4.83
C SER A 172 -3.39 15.17 6.05
N MET A 173 -3.55 14.41 7.11
CA MET A 173 -4.19 14.87 8.36
C MET A 173 -3.46 16.06 8.99
N ARG A 174 -2.11 16.04 8.98
CA ARG A 174 -1.30 17.16 9.47
C ARG A 174 -1.47 18.42 8.64
N SER A 175 -1.72 18.26 7.34
CA SER A 175 -1.88 19.36 6.38
C SER A 175 -3.29 19.94 6.36
N LEU A 176 -4.28 19.24 6.94
CA LEU A 176 -5.67 19.70 6.97
C LEU A 176 -5.88 20.84 7.95
N PRO A 177 -6.69 21.84 7.58
CA PRO A 177 -7.05 22.92 8.51
C PRO A 177 -7.76 22.37 9.74
N LYS A 178 -7.16 22.53 10.93
CA LYS A 178 -7.71 22.04 12.19
C LYS A 178 -9.08 22.63 12.56
N LEU A 179 -9.41 23.80 12.01
CA LEU A 179 -10.73 24.42 12.19
C LEU A 179 -11.82 23.65 11.44
N ILE A 180 -11.49 23.04 10.30
CA ILE A 180 -12.45 22.33 9.42
C ILE A 180 -12.47 20.85 9.72
N PHE A 181 -11.34 20.27 10.12
CA PHE A 181 -11.18 18.84 10.34
C PHE A 181 -10.70 18.52 11.75
N LYS A 182 -11.28 17.45 12.32
CA LYS A 182 -10.77 16.77 13.50
C LYS A 182 -10.40 15.36 13.08
N THR A 183 -9.13 14.99 13.19
CA THR A 183 -8.61 13.71 12.77
C THR A 183 -8.25 12.85 13.97
N LYS A 184 -8.46 11.53 13.87
CA LYS A 184 -7.99 10.54 14.84
C LYS A 184 -7.58 9.28 14.12
N THR A 185 -6.44 8.70 14.53
CA THR A 185 -5.99 7.38 14.10
C THR A 185 -6.46 6.34 15.09
N PHE A 186 -6.83 5.18 14.57
CA PHE A 186 -7.23 3.99 15.33
C PHE A 186 -6.29 2.87 14.91
N GLU A 187 -5.55 2.37 15.88
CA GLU A 187 -4.53 1.36 15.65
C GLU A 187 -5.16 0.01 15.41
N ILE A 188 -4.89 -0.57 14.26
CA ILE A 188 -5.48 -1.85 13.83
C ILE A 188 -5.01 -3.02 14.69
N HIS A 189 -3.87 -2.88 15.40
CA HIS A 189 -3.34 -3.89 16.30
C HIS A 189 -4.11 -4.01 17.62
N ARG A 190 -5.02 -3.07 17.90
CA ARG A 190 -5.89 -3.14 19.08
C ARG A 190 -7.05 -4.08 18.84
N PRO A 191 -7.56 -4.74 19.90
CA PRO A 191 -8.76 -5.55 19.81
C PRO A 191 -9.93 -4.75 19.22
N ILE A 192 -10.70 -5.37 18.33
CA ILE A 192 -11.76 -4.69 17.56
C ILE A 192 -12.83 -4.05 18.46
N HIS A 193 -13.11 -4.64 19.63
CA HIS A 193 -14.07 -4.06 20.58
C HIS A 193 -13.60 -2.73 21.16
N HIS A 194 -12.29 -2.59 21.46
CA HIS A 194 -11.72 -1.31 21.90
C HIS A 194 -11.76 -0.26 20.79
N ILE A 195 -11.51 -0.68 19.53
CA ILE A 195 -11.62 0.22 18.39
C ILE A 195 -13.06 0.71 18.24
N ALA A 196 -14.05 -0.19 18.34
CA ALA A 196 -15.48 0.14 18.26
C ALA A 196 -15.91 1.11 19.36
N GLU A 197 -15.49 0.88 20.61
CA GLU A 197 -15.76 1.78 21.74
C GLU A 197 -15.21 3.20 21.49
N GLN A 198 -13.96 3.28 21.07
CA GLN A 198 -13.32 4.56 20.77
C GLN A 198 -13.96 5.27 19.58
N MET A 199 -14.40 4.53 18.56
CA MET A 199 -15.15 5.08 17.41
C MET A 199 -16.52 5.59 17.81
N ASN A 200 -17.23 4.89 18.70
CA ASN A 200 -18.50 5.35 19.29
C ASN A 200 -18.36 6.70 19.99
N ALA A 201 -17.27 6.88 20.74
CA ALA A 201 -16.97 8.16 21.39
C ALA A 201 -16.57 9.25 20.40
N PHE A 202 -15.83 8.91 19.34
CA PHE A 202 -15.34 9.85 18.34
C PHE A 202 -16.42 10.24 17.34
N LYS A 203 -17.31 9.30 16.96
CA LYS A 203 -18.39 9.45 15.98
C LYS A 203 -17.89 10.03 14.65
N PRO A 204 -17.09 9.29 13.87
CA PRO A 204 -16.50 9.78 12.63
C PRO A 204 -17.57 10.14 11.59
N ASP A 205 -17.33 11.21 10.83
CA ASP A 205 -18.09 11.56 9.64
C ASP A 205 -17.51 10.91 8.38
N ILE A 206 -16.21 10.52 8.46
CA ILE A 206 -15.45 9.83 7.41
C ILE A 206 -14.61 8.76 8.07
N ILE A 207 -14.64 7.55 7.51
CA ILE A 207 -13.77 6.44 7.90
C ILE A 207 -12.85 6.11 6.72
N ILE A 208 -11.55 6.05 6.96
CA ILE A 208 -10.53 5.63 6.00
C ILE A 208 -9.84 4.39 6.60
N GLY A 209 -9.66 3.33 5.83
CA GLY A 209 -8.97 2.14 6.35
C GLY A 209 -8.88 1.00 5.35
N TYR A 210 -8.37 -0.12 5.84
CA TYR A 210 -8.27 -1.35 5.07
C TYR A 210 -9.66 -1.99 4.86
N ALA A 211 -9.89 -2.57 3.68
CA ALA A 211 -11.18 -3.17 3.32
C ALA A 211 -11.67 -4.17 4.37
N THR A 212 -10.79 -5.08 4.81
CA THR A 212 -11.12 -6.09 5.82
C THR A 212 -11.51 -5.46 7.16
N ALA A 213 -10.73 -4.49 7.63
CA ALA A 213 -10.99 -3.81 8.90
C ALA A 213 -12.33 -3.05 8.88
N ILE A 214 -12.62 -2.38 7.78
CA ILE A 214 -13.90 -1.68 7.59
C ILE A 214 -15.08 -2.66 7.57
N LYS A 215 -14.91 -3.82 6.92
CA LYS A 215 -15.93 -4.89 6.92
C LYS A 215 -16.22 -5.38 8.33
N ILE A 216 -15.18 -5.66 9.12
CA ILE A 216 -15.35 -6.09 10.51
C ILE A 216 -16.06 -5.00 11.35
N LEU A 217 -15.74 -3.72 11.14
CA LEU A 217 -16.48 -2.64 11.78
C LEU A 217 -17.95 -2.62 11.37
N ALA A 218 -18.28 -2.92 10.12
CA ALA A 218 -19.64 -3.05 9.66
C ALA A 218 -20.37 -4.23 10.34
N GLU A 219 -19.70 -5.36 10.51
CA GLU A 219 -20.23 -6.50 11.30
C GLU A 219 -20.52 -6.08 12.74
N LYS A 220 -19.60 -5.36 13.40
CA LYS A 220 -19.80 -4.83 14.76
C LYS A 220 -20.92 -3.78 14.84
N GLN A 221 -21.21 -3.07 13.77
CA GLN A 221 -22.36 -2.18 13.67
C GLN A 221 -23.68 -2.98 13.69
N ILE A 222 -23.77 -4.09 12.96
CA ILE A 222 -24.94 -4.98 12.95
C ILE A 222 -25.13 -5.65 14.32
N GLU A 223 -24.05 -6.08 14.96
CA GLU A 223 -24.06 -6.67 16.32
C GLU A 223 -24.45 -5.65 17.40
N GLY A 224 -24.56 -4.35 17.07
CA GLY A 224 -24.90 -3.27 18.02
C GLY A 224 -23.74 -2.83 18.90
N MET A 225 -22.52 -3.37 18.70
CA MET A 225 -21.31 -2.97 19.41
C MET A 225 -20.80 -1.60 18.91
N LEU A 226 -20.93 -1.33 17.62
CA LEU A 226 -20.60 -0.06 16.98
C LEU A 226 -21.90 0.69 16.66
N ASN A 227 -21.90 2.02 16.85
CA ASN A 227 -23.00 2.90 16.50
C ASN A 227 -22.49 4.23 15.95
N VAL A 228 -22.12 4.21 14.66
CA VAL A 228 -21.60 5.37 13.93
C VAL A 228 -22.36 5.54 12.61
N LYS A 229 -22.40 6.76 12.10
CA LYS A 229 -23.05 7.10 10.82
C LYS A 229 -22.09 7.94 9.96
N PRO A 230 -21.04 7.33 9.38
CA PRO A 230 -20.16 8.04 8.47
C PRO A 230 -20.93 8.40 7.19
N SER A 231 -20.66 9.56 6.63
CA SER A 231 -21.20 9.94 5.31
C SER A 231 -20.38 9.38 4.16
N VAL A 232 -19.11 9.05 4.43
CA VAL A 232 -18.16 8.50 3.46
C VAL A 232 -17.30 7.46 4.16
N VAL A 233 -17.10 6.34 3.48
CA VAL A 233 -16.08 5.34 3.82
C VAL A 233 -15.10 5.26 2.66
N GLU A 234 -13.80 5.29 2.94
CA GLU A 234 -12.72 5.12 1.98
C GLU A 234 -11.97 3.84 2.31
N SER A 235 -12.03 2.88 1.40
CA SER A 235 -11.27 1.64 1.47
C SER A 235 -9.97 1.78 0.72
N CYS A 236 -8.86 1.33 1.28
CA CYS A 236 -7.53 1.36 0.65
C CYS A 236 -6.65 0.19 1.12
N GLY A 237 -5.57 -0.08 0.38
CA GLY A 237 -4.51 -1.01 0.78
C GLY A 237 -4.83 -2.49 0.63
N GLU A 238 -6.08 -2.86 0.47
CA GLU A 238 -6.55 -4.23 0.26
C GLU A 238 -7.59 -4.29 -0.86
N PRO A 239 -7.71 -5.41 -1.58
CA PRO A 239 -8.81 -5.61 -2.52
C PRO A 239 -10.16 -5.59 -1.82
N LEU A 240 -11.12 -4.91 -2.43
CA LEU A 240 -12.50 -4.86 -1.96
C LEU A 240 -13.40 -5.65 -2.91
N SER A 241 -14.07 -6.70 -2.43
CA SER A 241 -15.01 -7.44 -3.26
C SER A 241 -16.31 -6.66 -3.47
N PRO A 242 -17.01 -6.87 -4.60
CA PRO A 242 -18.33 -6.25 -4.81
C PRO A 242 -19.32 -6.55 -3.69
N THR A 243 -19.31 -7.78 -3.15
CA THR A 243 -20.15 -8.20 -2.03
C THR A 243 -19.82 -7.46 -0.74
N ASP A 244 -18.52 -7.30 -0.43
CA ASP A 244 -18.10 -6.58 0.77
C ASP A 244 -18.39 -5.08 0.65
N LYS A 245 -18.23 -4.51 -0.57
CA LYS A 245 -18.60 -3.14 -0.88
C LYS A 245 -20.07 -2.88 -0.59
N GLU A 246 -20.96 -3.70 -1.18
CA GLU A 246 -22.41 -3.61 -0.97
C GLU A 246 -22.78 -3.78 0.51
N PHE A 247 -22.18 -4.73 1.20
CA PHE A 247 -22.37 -4.96 2.62
C PHE A 247 -22.02 -3.73 3.46
N ILE A 248 -20.85 -3.13 3.21
CA ILE A 248 -20.39 -1.93 3.93
C ILE A 248 -21.29 -0.72 3.63
N GLU A 249 -21.62 -0.48 2.36
CA GLU A 249 -22.46 0.63 1.94
C GLU A 249 -23.86 0.54 2.57
N ASN A 250 -24.46 -0.66 2.58
CA ASN A 250 -25.78 -0.89 3.17
C ASN A 250 -25.74 -0.76 4.69
N THR A 251 -24.70 -1.27 5.36
CA THR A 251 -24.60 -1.24 6.83
C THR A 251 -24.40 0.18 7.36
N PHE A 252 -23.56 0.97 6.72
CA PHE A 252 -23.29 2.35 7.16
C PHE A 252 -24.20 3.40 6.48
N GLU A 253 -25.03 3.00 5.52
CA GLU A 253 -25.86 3.91 4.70
C GLU A 253 -25.02 5.05 4.11
N CYS A 254 -23.84 4.74 3.58
CA CYS A 254 -22.84 5.72 3.16
C CYS A 254 -22.37 5.52 1.71
N LYS A 255 -21.59 6.51 1.22
CA LYS A 255 -20.83 6.35 -0.02
C LYS A 255 -19.50 5.68 0.27
N LEU A 256 -19.18 4.63 -0.49
CA LEU A 256 -17.88 3.98 -0.41
C LEU A 256 -16.99 4.40 -1.59
N LEU A 257 -15.78 4.82 -1.25
CA LEU A 257 -14.71 5.07 -2.20
C LEU A 257 -13.70 3.93 -2.07
N ASN A 258 -13.27 3.36 -3.20
CA ASN A 258 -12.20 2.37 -3.21
C ASN A 258 -10.97 2.99 -3.87
N VAL A 259 -9.86 3.04 -3.14
CA VAL A 259 -8.60 3.67 -3.57
C VAL A 259 -7.55 2.59 -3.81
N TYR A 260 -7.07 2.53 -5.04
CA TYR A 260 -5.91 1.73 -5.41
C TYR A 260 -4.65 2.56 -5.20
N ALA A 261 -3.79 2.09 -4.31
CA ALA A 261 -2.54 2.74 -3.96
C ALA A 261 -1.45 1.69 -3.70
N SER A 262 -0.20 2.07 -3.90
CA SER A 262 0.95 1.24 -3.56
C SER A 262 2.06 2.09 -2.96
N THR A 263 3.05 1.43 -2.38
CA THR A 263 4.25 2.08 -1.82
C THR A 263 5.09 2.73 -2.92
N GLU A 264 5.10 2.11 -4.10
CA GLU A 264 5.89 2.48 -5.28
C GLU A 264 5.35 3.72 -6.01
N PHE A 265 4.02 3.92 -5.95
CA PHE A 265 3.35 4.89 -6.82
C PHE A 265 2.39 5.82 -6.09
N LEU A 266 2.18 5.63 -4.78
CA LEU A 266 1.18 6.33 -3.99
C LEU A 266 -0.24 6.08 -4.55
N TYR A 267 -1.00 7.11 -4.86
CA TYR A 267 -2.33 6.97 -5.45
C TYR A 267 -2.25 6.55 -6.92
N MET A 268 -2.90 5.46 -7.29
CA MET A 268 -2.88 4.85 -8.63
C MET A 268 -4.25 4.79 -9.30
N GLY A 269 -5.31 4.64 -8.51
CA GLY A 269 -6.67 4.50 -9.03
C GLY A 269 -7.74 4.84 -8.02
N ILE A 270 -8.94 5.08 -8.50
CA ILE A 270 -10.10 5.36 -7.65
C ILE A 270 -11.40 4.84 -8.27
N SER A 271 -12.21 4.20 -7.44
CA SER A 271 -13.62 3.90 -7.70
C SER A 271 -14.51 4.74 -6.78
N LYS A 272 -15.60 5.25 -7.35
CA LYS A 272 -16.67 5.97 -6.63
C LYS A 272 -18.01 5.47 -7.13
N PRO A 273 -19.12 5.64 -6.37
CA PRO A 273 -20.44 5.27 -6.84
C PRO A 273 -20.80 5.89 -8.22
N GLU A 274 -20.37 7.13 -8.46
CA GLU A 274 -20.63 7.83 -9.72
C GLU A 274 -19.83 7.28 -10.91
N TYR A 275 -18.72 6.57 -10.65
CA TYR A 275 -17.84 6.00 -11.69
C TYR A 275 -18.21 4.56 -12.07
N GLY A 276 -18.84 3.83 -11.15
CA GLY A 276 -19.08 2.40 -11.26
C GLY A 276 -17.81 1.60 -10.98
N ASP A 277 -16.97 1.43 -11.99
CA ASP A 277 -15.66 0.79 -11.89
C ASP A 277 -14.54 1.78 -11.52
N MET A 278 -13.30 1.30 -11.49
CA MET A 278 -12.13 2.08 -11.11
C MET A 278 -11.52 2.82 -12.29
N TYR A 279 -11.25 4.12 -12.14
CA TYR A 279 -10.39 4.86 -13.06
C TYR A 279 -8.94 4.84 -12.57
N LEU A 280 -8.00 4.53 -13.46
CA LEU A 280 -6.57 4.69 -13.20
C LEU A 280 -6.20 6.17 -13.25
N LEU A 281 -5.29 6.61 -12.39
CA LEU A 281 -4.90 8.02 -12.29
C LEU A 281 -3.71 8.30 -13.22
N GLU A 282 -4.00 8.46 -14.51
CA GLU A 282 -3.02 8.62 -15.58
C GLU A 282 -2.49 10.05 -15.75
N ASP A 283 -2.67 10.93 -14.76
CA ASP A 283 -2.10 12.29 -14.81
C ASP A 283 -0.56 12.29 -14.84
N ASP A 284 0.07 11.42 -14.06
CA ASP A 284 1.52 11.31 -13.89
C ASP A 284 1.99 9.83 -13.79
N LEU A 285 1.16 8.90 -14.24
CA LEU A 285 1.48 7.47 -14.33
C LEU A 285 1.17 6.97 -15.74
N ILE A 286 2.01 6.06 -16.23
CA ILE A 286 1.73 5.29 -17.44
C ILE A 286 1.51 3.86 -17.02
N PHE A 287 0.40 3.27 -17.45
CA PHE A 287 0.04 1.89 -17.20
C PHE A 287 0.12 1.07 -18.49
N GLU A 288 0.80 -0.06 -18.43
CA GLU A 288 0.82 -1.09 -19.46
C GLU A 288 0.12 -2.33 -18.90
N LEU A 289 -1.09 -2.59 -19.40
CA LEU A 289 -1.94 -3.67 -18.91
C LEU A 289 -1.67 -4.95 -19.68
N HIS A 290 -1.13 -5.96 -19.00
CA HIS A 290 -0.89 -7.30 -19.54
C HIS A 290 -1.88 -8.31 -18.96
N SER A 291 -1.99 -9.48 -19.57
CA SER A 291 -2.94 -10.52 -19.14
C SER A 291 -2.59 -11.15 -17.79
N ASP A 292 -1.32 -11.08 -17.37
CA ASP A 292 -0.77 -11.73 -16.16
C ASP A 292 -0.13 -10.75 -15.17
N HIS A 293 0.05 -9.48 -15.54
CA HIS A 293 0.65 -8.44 -14.71
C HIS A 293 0.33 -7.04 -15.23
N THR A 294 0.73 -6.03 -14.50
CA THR A 294 0.69 -4.63 -14.94
C THR A 294 2.07 -4.03 -14.81
N CYS A 295 2.57 -3.33 -15.83
CA CYS A 295 3.75 -2.49 -15.69
C CYS A 295 3.34 -1.04 -15.48
N VAL A 296 4.01 -0.34 -14.56
CA VAL A 296 3.73 1.06 -14.25
C VAL A 296 4.99 1.89 -14.34
N THR A 297 4.90 3.04 -15.01
CA THR A 297 5.96 4.03 -15.07
C THR A 297 5.56 5.27 -14.28
N ASN A 298 6.40 5.69 -13.34
CA ASN A 298 6.19 6.84 -12.48
C ASN A 298 6.83 8.09 -13.10
N LEU A 299 6.03 9.11 -13.41
CA LEU A 299 6.49 10.33 -14.08
C LEU A 299 6.77 11.49 -13.10
N PHE A 300 6.44 11.32 -11.82
CA PHE A 300 6.57 12.37 -10.82
C PHE A 300 7.71 12.16 -9.81
N ASN A 301 8.20 10.92 -9.65
CA ASN A 301 9.28 10.61 -8.73
C ASN A 301 10.64 10.71 -9.42
N TYR A 302 11.30 11.82 -9.21
CA TYR A 302 12.65 12.09 -9.74
C TYR A 302 13.75 11.60 -8.80
N THR A 303 13.43 11.33 -7.54
CA THR A 303 14.37 10.84 -6.53
C THR A 303 14.70 9.36 -6.73
N MET A 304 13.67 8.54 -6.94
CA MET A 304 13.79 7.11 -7.20
C MET A 304 12.84 6.74 -8.34
N PRO A 305 13.27 6.96 -9.59
CA PRO A 305 12.45 6.73 -10.77
C PRO A 305 12.22 5.23 -10.99
N LEU A 306 10.97 4.86 -11.29
CA LEU A 306 10.58 3.51 -11.66
C LEU A 306 9.97 3.54 -13.07
N ILE A 307 10.63 2.90 -14.01
CA ILE A 307 10.17 2.79 -15.41
C ILE A 307 9.81 1.34 -15.68
N ARG A 308 8.59 1.09 -16.16
CA ARG A 308 8.03 -0.24 -16.44
C ARG A 308 8.17 -1.20 -15.27
N TYR A 309 7.92 -0.71 -14.06
CA TYR A 309 7.97 -1.53 -12.87
C TYR A 309 6.82 -2.53 -12.86
N ARG A 310 7.16 -3.82 -12.81
CA ARG A 310 6.21 -4.93 -12.81
C ARG A 310 5.50 -5.05 -11.47
N MET A 311 4.21 -4.89 -11.52
CA MET A 311 3.29 -5.20 -10.42
C MET A 311 2.58 -6.52 -10.72
N GLU A 312 2.36 -7.31 -9.68
CA GLU A 312 1.65 -8.59 -9.81
C GLU A 312 0.12 -8.41 -9.84
N ASP A 313 -0.36 -7.17 -9.85
CA ASP A 313 -1.78 -6.87 -9.93
C ASP A 313 -2.25 -6.98 -11.39
N ILE A 314 -3.37 -7.66 -11.60
CA ILE A 314 -4.02 -7.82 -12.90
C ILE A 314 -5.18 -6.82 -12.99
N LEU A 315 -5.09 -5.91 -13.93
CA LEU A 315 -6.10 -4.88 -14.18
C LEU A 315 -6.80 -5.18 -15.50
N ILE A 316 -8.12 -5.39 -15.47
CA ILE A 316 -8.91 -5.71 -16.65
C ILE A 316 -9.57 -4.44 -17.17
N PRO A 317 -9.19 -3.93 -18.36
CA PRO A 317 -9.78 -2.73 -18.91
C PRO A 317 -11.27 -2.93 -19.23
N VAL A 318 -12.08 -1.91 -18.94
CA VAL A 318 -13.50 -1.88 -19.24
C VAL A 318 -13.72 -0.94 -20.41
N PRO A 319 -14.25 -1.42 -21.54
CA PRO A 319 -14.64 -0.55 -22.64
C PRO A 319 -15.73 0.43 -22.20
N GLU A 320 -15.51 1.70 -22.42
CA GLU A 320 -16.47 2.75 -22.06
C GLU A 320 -16.69 3.69 -23.25
N LYS A 321 -17.96 3.86 -23.65
CA LYS A 321 -18.34 4.77 -24.72
C LYS A 321 -18.37 6.24 -24.27
N ASP A 322 -18.96 6.48 -23.09
CA ASP A 322 -19.11 7.81 -22.49
C ASP A 322 -18.24 7.92 -21.23
N ARG A 323 -17.01 8.37 -21.41
CA ARG A 323 -16.04 8.48 -20.32
C ARG A 323 -16.31 9.70 -19.45
N ILE A 324 -16.40 9.48 -18.13
CA ILE A 324 -16.48 10.57 -17.13
C ILE A 324 -15.09 11.22 -16.94
N LEU A 325 -14.03 10.43 -17.02
CA LEU A 325 -12.65 10.90 -16.98
C LEU A 325 -11.89 10.45 -18.25
N PRO A 326 -10.88 11.20 -18.69
CA PRO A 326 -10.10 10.86 -19.89
C PRO A 326 -9.11 9.69 -19.66
N PHE A 327 -9.28 8.93 -18.60
CA PHE A 327 -8.39 7.90 -18.11
C PHE A 327 -8.91 6.49 -18.41
N THR A 328 -8.03 5.52 -18.32
CA THR A 328 -8.39 4.12 -18.49
C THR A 328 -9.24 3.65 -17.31
N LYS A 329 -10.39 3.04 -17.63
CA LYS A 329 -11.28 2.42 -16.68
C LYS A 329 -11.00 0.93 -16.61
N VAL A 330 -10.91 0.38 -15.40
CA VAL A 330 -10.65 -1.04 -15.17
C VAL A 330 -11.66 -1.60 -14.18
N LYS A 331 -11.94 -2.90 -14.28
CA LYS A 331 -12.63 -3.61 -13.20
C LYS A 331 -11.79 -3.54 -11.93
N GLU A 332 -12.45 -3.55 -10.78
CA GLU A 332 -11.74 -3.51 -9.50
C GLU A 332 -10.64 -4.56 -9.44
N VAL A 333 -9.53 -4.20 -8.81
CA VAL A 333 -8.29 -4.98 -8.78
C VAL A 333 -8.54 -6.37 -8.21
N ILE A 334 -8.30 -7.40 -9.01
CA ILE A 334 -8.28 -8.78 -8.56
C ILE A 334 -6.87 -9.08 -8.04
N GLY A 335 -6.61 -8.76 -6.78
CA GLY A 335 -5.27 -9.01 -6.23
C GLY A 335 -5.26 -9.15 -4.71
N ARG A 336 -4.55 -10.15 -4.21
CA ARG A 336 -4.08 -10.33 -2.81
C ARG A 336 -5.12 -10.46 -1.68
N ARG A 337 -6.37 -10.84 -1.93
CA ARG A 337 -7.38 -11.12 -0.88
C ARG A 337 -6.98 -12.27 0.07
N GLU A 338 -5.89 -12.98 -0.22
CA GLU A 338 -5.59 -14.29 0.39
C GLU A 338 -4.82 -14.24 1.70
N TYR A 339 -4.45 -13.05 2.21
CA TYR A 339 -3.46 -12.97 3.28
C TYR A 339 -3.99 -12.58 4.66
N THR A 340 -5.21 -12.09 4.79
CA THR A 340 -5.79 -11.81 6.10
C THR A 340 -6.10 -13.09 6.85
N MET A 341 -5.57 -13.21 8.07
CA MET A 341 -5.73 -14.37 8.93
C MET A 341 -6.81 -14.09 9.97
N PHE A 342 -7.85 -14.93 10.00
CA PHE A 342 -8.93 -14.81 10.96
C PHE A 342 -8.75 -15.81 12.09
N PHE A 343 -8.77 -15.31 13.32
CA PHE A 343 -8.67 -16.11 14.52
C PHE A 343 -9.82 -15.80 15.48
N THR A 344 -10.14 -16.74 16.35
CA THR A 344 -11.07 -16.51 17.46
C THR A 344 -10.27 -16.08 18.68
N ASN A 345 -10.53 -14.87 19.21
CA ASN A 345 -9.83 -14.32 20.36
C ASN A 345 -10.24 -14.98 21.69
N LYS A 346 -9.58 -14.63 22.79
CA LYS A 346 -9.84 -15.21 24.13
C LYS A 346 -11.27 -14.99 24.65
N TYR A 347 -12.03 -14.08 24.05
CA TYR A 347 -13.43 -13.84 24.40
C TYR A 347 -14.42 -14.59 23.51
N GLY A 348 -13.93 -15.45 22.59
CA GLY A 348 -14.76 -16.21 21.66
C GLY A 348 -15.26 -15.41 20.46
N SER A 349 -14.76 -14.19 20.24
CA SER A 349 -15.10 -13.36 19.10
C SER A 349 -14.07 -13.51 17.97
N ASP A 350 -14.55 -13.53 16.73
CA ASP A 350 -13.65 -13.52 15.56
C ASP A 350 -13.00 -12.13 15.43
N ASP A 351 -11.68 -12.12 15.27
CA ASP A 351 -10.84 -10.98 14.97
C ASP A 351 -9.77 -11.42 13.94
N PHE A 352 -8.89 -10.53 13.53
CA PHE A 352 -7.96 -10.82 12.43
C PHE A 352 -6.56 -10.28 12.69
N ILE A 353 -5.59 -10.91 12.03
CA ILE A 353 -4.23 -10.43 11.88
C ILE A 353 -4.02 -10.10 10.40
N SER A 354 -3.62 -8.87 10.11
CA SER A 354 -3.25 -8.43 8.77
C SER A 354 -1.78 -8.81 8.49
N PRO A 355 -1.39 -9.06 7.24
CA PRO A 355 0.02 -9.15 6.88
C PRO A 355 0.84 -7.94 7.33
N LEU A 356 0.25 -6.76 7.36
CA LEU A 356 0.90 -5.54 7.85
C LEU A 356 1.25 -5.59 9.34
N ASP A 357 0.53 -6.38 10.13
CA ASP A 357 0.84 -6.58 11.54
C ASP A 357 2.18 -7.31 11.72
N ILE A 358 2.49 -8.21 10.78
CA ILE A 358 3.70 -9.03 10.79
C ILE A 358 4.86 -8.33 10.08
N ASP A 359 4.60 -7.49 9.11
CA ASP A 359 5.62 -6.67 8.43
C ASP A 359 6.34 -5.68 9.37
N LEU A 360 5.79 -5.45 10.58
CA LEU A 360 6.43 -4.68 11.63
C LEU A 360 7.58 -5.45 12.32
N PHE A 361 7.75 -6.72 12.03
CA PHE A 361 8.81 -7.55 12.59
C PHE A 361 10.13 -7.27 11.85
N PHE A 362 10.88 -6.29 12.34
CA PHE A 362 12.24 -6.02 11.88
C PHE A 362 13.22 -6.98 12.53
N ILE A 363 13.19 -8.24 12.11
CA ILE A 363 14.06 -9.29 12.63
C ILE A 363 15.35 -9.33 11.80
N LYS A 364 16.47 -9.08 12.46
CA LYS A 364 17.78 -9.27 11.86
C LYS A 364 17.92 -10.72 11.40
N ASP A 365 18.51 -10.94 10.25
CA ASP A 365 18.74 -12.26 9.66
C ASP A 365 17.48 -13.02 9.20
N LEU A 366 16.27 -12.52 9.37
CA LEU A 366 15.07 -13.06 8.76
C LEU A 366 15.02 -12.64 7.28
N ARG A 367 15.26 -13.58 6.38
CA ARG A 367 15.23 -13.33 4.93
C ARG A 367 13.82 -13.32 4.37
N ARG A 368 13.01 -14.31 4.76
CA ARG A 368 11.62 -14.49 4.33
C ARG A 368 10.84 -15.26 5.39
N PHE A 369 9.54 -15.12 5.35
CA PHE A 369 8.66 -15.96 6.14
C PHE A 369 7.39 -16.32 5.37
N GLN A 370 6.71 -17.36 5.86
CA GLN A 370 5.42 -17.80 5.37
C GLN A 370 4.59 -18.31 6.55
N ILE A 371 3.30 -18.01 6.55
CA ILE A 371 2.40 -18.47 7.60
C ILE A 371 1.51 -19.55 7.04
N GLN A 372 1.53 -20.71 7.67
CA GLN A 372 0.63 -21.80 7.38
C GLN A 372 -0.48 -21.80 8.43
N LEU A 373 -1.70 -21.46 7.99
CA LEU A 373 -2.88 -21.53 8.86
C LEU A 373 -3.31 -22.98 9.02
N ILE A 374 -3.46 -23.40 10.27
CA ILE A 374 -3.97 -24.72 10.62
C ILE A 374 -5.48 -24.64 10.84
N ASP A 375 -5.91 -23.76 11.72
CA ASP A 375 -7.31 -23.50 12.03
C ASP A 375 -7.52 -22.06 12.56
N LYS A 376 -8.69 -21.77 13.17
CA LYS A 376 -9.00 -20.47 13.78
C LYS A 376 -8.28 -20.17 15.10
N GLN A 377 -7.45 -21.08 15.59
CA GLN A 377 -6.75 -20.96 16.86
C GLN A 377 -5.27 -21.34 16.77
N SER A 378 -4.79 -21.72 15.59
CA SER A 378 -3.40 -22.15 15.44
C SER A 378 -2.81 -21.89 14.05
N PHE A 379 -1.50 -21.65 14.01
CA PHE A 379 -0.73 -21.47 12.78
C PHE A 379 0.74 -21.86 12.95
N ILE A 380 1.43 -22.06 11.83
CA ILE A 380 2.88 -22.25 11.80
C ILE A 380 3.52 -21.04 11.13
N PHE A 381 4.51 -20.46 11.78
CA PHE A 381 5.37 -19.41 11.22
C PHE A 381 6.63 -20.07 10.65
N LYS A 382 6.75 -20.14 9.33
CA LYS A 382 7.91 -20.69 8.63
C LYS A 382 8.92 -19.57 8.37
N ALA A 383 10.07 -19.65 9.01
CA ALA A 383 11.14 -18.66 8.89
C ALA A 383 12.24 -19.16 7.96
N LEU A 384 12.57 -18.41 6.93
CA LEU A 384 13.74 -18.59 6.09
C LEU A 384 14.80 -17.57 6.52
N LEU A 385 15.85 -18.02 7.17
CA LEU A 385 16.93 -17.17 7.66
C LEU A 385 18.02 -16.97 6.61
N ASN A 386 18.87 -15.96 6.82
CA ASN A 386 20.02 -15.69 5.97
C ASN A 386 21.02 -16.86 5.98
N ASN A 387 21.65 -17.14 4.85
CA ASN A 387 22.69 -18.17 4.77
C ASN A 387 23.97 -17.72 5.47
N GLY A 388 24.65 -18.67 6.12
CA GLY A 388 25.98 -18.42 6.72
C GLY A 388 25.98 -17.74 8.08
N ILE A 389 24.81 -17.57 8.71
CA ILE A 389 24.72 -17.10 10.09
C ILE A 389 25.12 -18.20 11.07
N SER A 390 25.65 -17.81 12.23
CA SER A 390 26.01 -18.73 13.31
C SER A 390 24.74 -19.29 14.00
N GLU A 391 24.86 -20.45 14.65
CA GLU A 391 23.78 -21.01 15.46
C GLU A 391 23.31 -20.06 16.59
N PHE A 392 24.19 -19.21 17.09
CA PHE A 392 23.83 -18.18 18.05
C PHE A 392 22.90 -17.13 17.43
N GLN A 393 23.26 -16.56 16.29
CA GLN A 393 22.44 -15.57 15.57
C GLN A 393 21.09 -16.15 15.18
N LYS A 394 21.07 -17.39 14.68
CA LYS A 394 19.86 -18.11 14.36
C LYS A 394 18.91 -18.22 15.55
N ASN A 395 19.41 -18.69 16.68
CA ASN A 395 18.62 -18.82 17.91
C ASN A 395 18.13 -17.46 18.42
N GLU A 396 18.91 -16.40 18.25
CA GLU A 396 18.51 -15.03 18.58
C GLU A 396 17.34 -14.59 17.69
N SER A 397 17.45 -14.73 16.38
CA SER A 397 16.37 -14.37 15.43
C SER A 397 15.08 -15.16 15.70
N LEU A 398 15.15 -16.46 15.99
CA LEU A 398 13.98 -17.26 16.32
C LEU A 398 13.33 -16.83 17.65
N ARG A 399 14.12 -16.38 18.64
CA ARG A 399 13.58 -15.82 19.89
C ARG A 399 12.91 -14.46 19.65
N GLU A 400 13.50 -13.62 18.82
CA GLU A 400 12.90 -12.33 18.44
C GLU A 400 11.57 -12.56 17.73
N ILE A 401 11.51 -13.46 16.73
CA ILE A 401 10.26 -13.83 16.06
C ILE A 401 9.20 -14.26 17.07
N LYS A 402 9.58 -15.14 18.01
CA LYS A 402 8.64 -15.58 19.03
C LYS A 402 8.12 -14.44 19.88
N SER A 403 9.00 -13.55 20.33
CA SER A 403 8.65 -12.39 21.15
C SER A 403 7.71 -11.44 20.43
N GLU A 404 7.95 -11.18 19.14
CA GLU A 404 7.10 -10.30 18.31
C GLU A 404 5.71 -10.91 18.10
N ILE A 405 5.62 -12.23 17.80
CA ILE A 405 4.33 -12.92 17.65
C ILE A 405 3.58 -12.93 18.99
N ASP A 406 4.23 -13.28 20.09
CA ASP A 406 3.61 -13.26 21.43
C ASP A 406 3.06 -11.86 21.76
N SER A 407 3.84 -10.81 21.45
CA SER A 407 3.44 -9.41 21.67
C SER A 407 2.25 -9.02 20.79
N LEU A 408 2.23 -9.42 19.53
CA LEU A 408 1.12 -9.18 18.59
C LEU A 408 -0.15 -9.88 19.08
N LEU A 409 -0.08 -11.16 19.41
CA LEU A 409 -1.22 -11.93 19.90
C LEU A 409 -1.78 -11.34 21.21
N SER A 410 -0.90 -10.95 22.13
CA SER A 410 -1.31 -10.29 23.37
C SER A 410 -1.97 -8.93 23.13
N ALA A 411 -1.43 -8.13 22.21
CA ALA A 411 -2.01 -6.83 21.85
C ALA A 411 -3.43 -6.92 21.26
N LYS A 412 -3.79 -8.10 20.71
CA LYS A 412 -5.09 -8.37 20.09
C LYS A 412 -6.03 -9.24 20.95
N ASP A 413 -5.70 -9.49 22.20
CA ASP A 413 -6.45 -10.43 23.06
C ASP A 413 -6.55 -11.84 22.46
N MET A 414 -5.51 -12.29 21.77
CA MET A 414 -5.40 -13.59 21.08
C MET A 414 -4.39 -14.53 21.74
N GLU A 415 -4.12 -14.40 23.03
CA GLU A 415 -3.19 -15.27 23.77
C GLU A 415 -3.62 -16.75 23.79
N ASN A 416 -4.86 -17.02 23.42
CA ASN A 416 -5.40 -18.36 23.19
C ASN A 416 -5.03 -18.96 21.82
N VAL A 417 -4.48 -18.15 20.91
CA VAL A 417 -4.01 -18.64 19.59
C VAL A 417 -2.61 -19.21 19.76
N SER A 418 -2.45 -20.46 19.40
CA SER A 418 -1.16 -21.15 19.48
C SER A 418 -0.38 -21.03 18.17
N PHE A 419 0.93 -21.01 18.25
CA PHE A 419 1.77 -21.03 17.07
C PHE A 419 3.06 -21.83 17.26
N GLU A 420 3.59 -22.32 16.16
CA GLU A 420 4.90 -22.95 16.10
C GLU A 420 5.79 -22.15 15.15
N ILE A 421 7.09 -22.11 15.43
CA ILE A 421 8.08 -21.49 14.54
C ILE A 421 8.91 -22.62 13.94
N GLU A 422 8.85 -22.74 12.62
CA GLU A 422 9.60 -23.73 11.84
C GLU A 422 10.69 -23.00 11.05
N GLU A 423 11.97 -23.36 11.27
CA GLU A 423 13.01 -22.98 10.35
C GLU A 423 12.85 -23.76 9.06
N SER A 424 12.68 -23.05 7.95
CA SER A 424 12.48 -23.66 6.65
C SER A 424 13.67 -23.36 5.73
N LYS A 425 14.11 -24.34 4.96
CA LYS A 425 15.11 -24.15 3.91
C LYS A 425 14.48 -23.60 2.64
N ASP A 426 13.23 -23.93 2.40
CA ASP A 426 12.43 -23.48 1.27
C ASP A 426 11.02 -23.17 1.73
N LEU A 427 10.42 -22.15 1.12
CA LEU A 427 9.04 -21.76 1.37
C LEU A 427 8.15 -22.18 0.19
N ALA A 428 6.92 -22.57 0.49
CA ALA A 428 6.00 -23.07 -0.53
C ALA A 428 5.69 -22.01 -1.59
N VAL A 429 5.75 -22.41 -2.85
CA VAL A 429 5.37 -21.62 -4.01
C VAL A 429 4.15 -22.27 -4.63
N ASP A 430 3.17 -21.49 -5.06
CA ASP A 430 2.02 -21.99 -5.80
C ASP A 430 2.49 -22.68 -7.10
N PRO A 431 2.30 -23.97 -7.26
CA PRO A 431 2.82 -24.72 -8.41
C PRO A 431 2.15 -24.33 -9.73
N SER A 432 0.96 -23.72 -9.69
CA SER A 432 0.20 -23.35 -10.88
C SER A 432 0.59 -21.94 -11.40
N THR A 433 0.93 -21.03 -10.49
CA THR A 433 1.20 -19.63 -10.83
C THR A 433 2.67 -19.23 -10.66
N GLY A 434 3.48 -20.06 -9.98
CA GLY A 434 4.85 -19.72 -9.58
C GLY A 434 4.92 -18.62 -8.52
N LYS A 435 3.78 -18.17 -7.98
CA LYS A 435 3.71 -17.10 -6.98
C LYS A 435 4.02 -17.63 -5.58
N PHE A 436 4.63 -16.77 -4.78
CA PHE A 436 4.88 -17.02 -3.37
C PHE A 436 3.70 -16.49 -2.53
N PRO A 437 2.87 -17.36 -1.92
CA PRO A 437 1.83 -16.91 -1.00
C PRO A 437 2.43 -16.67 0.39
N LEU A 438 2.18 -15.49 0.96
CA LEU A 438 2.61 -15.20 2.34
C LEU A 438 1.85 -16.06 3.36
N VAL A 439 0.58 -16.29 3.10
CA VAL A 439 -0.29 -17.14 3.92
C VAL A 439 -0.73 -18.34 3.10
N VAL A 440 -0.42 -19.53 3.59
CA VAL A 440 -0.85 -20.81 3.02
C VAL A 440 -1.97 -21.35 3.91
N ARG A 441 -3.05 -21.76 3.26
CA ARG A 441 -4.12 -22.53 3.93
C ARG A 441 -4.00 -23.96 3.46
N ASP A 442 -3.84 -24.90 4.38
CA ASP A 442 -4.01 -26.29 4.03
C ASP A 442 -5.42 -26.41 3.48
N ASN A 443 -5.53 -26.89 2.23
CA ASN A 443 -6.81 -27.23 1.65
C ASN A 443 -7.47 -28.23 2.60
N LEU A 444 -8.38 -27.75 3.44
CA LEU A 444 -9.29 -28.59 4.19
C LEU A 444 -9.86 -29.57 3.17
N LYS A 445 -9.47 -30.82 3.29
CA LYS A 445 -10.03 -31.90 2.50
C LYS A 445 -11.55 -31.73 2.57
N SER A 446 -12.14 -31.52 1.41
CA SER A 446 -13.58 -31.47 1.26
C SER A 446 -14.17 -32.67 2.04
N VAL A 447 -14.76 -32.38 3.18
CA VAL A 447 -15.64 -33.34 3.85
C VAL A 447 -16.79 -33.54 2.89
N LYS A 448 -16.89 -34.79 2.40
CA LYS A 448 -17.97 -35.28 1.57
C LYS A 448 -19.32 -35.17 2.27
#